data_6cfeec30c62d40e9c6f1644112daffac
#
_entry.id   6cfeec30c62d40e9c6f1644112daffac
#
_cell.length_a   1.000
_cell.length_b   1.000
_cell.length_c   1.000
_cell.angle_alpha   90.00
_cell.angle_beta   90.00
_cell.angle_gamma   90.00
#
_symmetry.space_group_name_H-M   'P 1'
#
loop_
_entity.id
_entity.type
_entity.pdbx_description
1 polymer ?
#
loop_
_entity_poly.entity_id
_entity_poly.type
_entity_poly.pdbx_seq_one_letter_code
_entity_poly.pdbx_strand_id
1 'polypeptide(L)'
;PSLCRVYKKTSGNESIALYLGKRDFVDHVESVDIVDGVIKVDPAELEGRKVWVYLACAFRYGSDDLDVIGLSFRKDIWVKRIQIYPVVGTRPANTPMQEALLKKCGDQGHPFTFTIDTNLPCSVGLQPAPEDAGKSCGVDYEVKAYIAKEADDPDEKISKKDTCRLIIRKIQFAPGKVGAGPKADISKNFMMSDKPVHLEASIEKELYFHGDPIPVNVKINNETTKVVKKIKITVEQTTEVLLYQSDKYSKTVLTEEFAEEIKGESTLEKTFTVIPLLSNNKEKRGLAVDVSGFPKTYIRPGMDKGMQGIMVSYKIKVNLLVSSGGLLGGLTASMIMHGPMS
;
A
#
# COMPACT_ATOMS: atom_id res chain seq x y z
N PRO A 1 20.99 -13.69 19.34
CA PRO A 1 20.77 -14.20 17.99
C PRO A 1 19.27 -14.46 17.84
N SER A 2 18.57 -13.55 17.18
CA SER A 2 17.14 -13.70 16.93
C SER A 2 16.97 -14.95 16.07
N LEU A 3 16.16 -15.90 16.51
CA LEU A 3 15.72 -17.05 15.73
C LEU A 3 15.06 -16.51 14.45
N CYS A 4 15.80 -16.56 13.34
CA CYS A 4 15.29 -16.13 12.05
C CYS A 4 14.16 -17.10 11.66
N ARG A 5 12.93 -16.59 11.67
CA ARG A 5 11.73 -17.35 11.31
C ARG A 5 11.81 -17.68 9.83
N VAL A 6 12.00 -18.95 9.49
CA VAL A 6 12.02 -19.41 8.11
C VAL A 6 10.60 -19.72 7.66
N TYR A 7 10.22 -19.19 6.52
CA TYR A 7 8.98 -19.51 5.84
C TYR A 7 9.20 -20.66 4.88
N LYS A 8 8.43 -21.73 5.03
CA LYS A 8 8.50 -22.93 4.19
C LYS A 8 7.14 -23.22 3.58
N LYS A 9 7.13 -23.58 2.30
CA LYS A 9 5.97 -24.14 1.63
C LYS A 9 6.43 -25.33 0.76
N THR A 10 5.78 -26.45 0.92
CA THR A 10 6.05 -27.67 0.16
C THR A 10 4.97 -27.91 -0.88
N SER A 11 5.31 -28.44 -2.04
CA SER A 11 4.37 -28.89 -3.08
C SER A 11 3.51 -30.06 -2.59
N GLY A 12 2.36 -30.29 -3.20
CA GLY A 12 1.44 -31.33 -2.76
C GLY A 12 1.99 -32.74 -2.94
N ASN A 13 2.92 -32.93 -3.88
CA ASN A 13 3.65 -34.20 -4.12
C ASN A 13 4.99 -34.28 -3.36
N GLU A 14 5.30 -33.29 -2.51
CA GLU A 14 6.51 -33.19 -1.71
C GLU A 14 7.83 -33.13 -2.47
N SER A 15 7.84 -33.10 -3.80
CA SER A 15 9.02 -33.10 -4.65
C SER A 15 9.82 -31.79 -4.63
N ILE A 16 9.17 -30.67 -4.31
CA ILE A 16 9.82 -29.36 -4.15
C ILE A 16 9.36 -28.64 -2.90
N ALA A 17 10.26 -27.88 -2.29
CA ALA A 17 9.94 -27.03 -1.16
C ALA A 17 10.62 -25.67 -1.28
N LEU A 18 9.83 -24.60 -1.15
CA LEU A 18 10.27 -23.21 -1.19
C LEU A 18 10.59 -22.71 0.21
N TYR A 19 11.76 -22.10 0.39
CA TYR A 19 12.22 -21.51 1.63
C TYR A 19 12.55 -20.02 1.44
N LEU A 20 12.04 -19.18 2.33
CA LEU A 20 12.35 -17.75 2.42
C LEU A 20 12.68 -17.37 3.85
N GLY A 21 13.65 -16.47 4.03
CA GLY A 21 14.01 -15.94 5.35
C GLY A 21 13.10 -14.82 5.84
N LYS A 22 12.41 -14.14 4.92
CA LYS A 22 11.46 -13.06 5.23
C LYS A 22 10.34 -13.01 4.18
N ARG A 23 9.28 -12.28 4.50
CA ARG A 23 8.14 -12.05 3.57
C ARG A 23 7.94 -10.58 3.23
N ASP A 24 8.59 -9.69 3.95
CA ASP A 24 8.54 -8.25 3.74
C ASP A 24 9.88 -7.78 3.16
N PHE A 25 9.81 -7.15 1.99
CA PHE A 25 10.94 -6.62 1.24
C PHE A 25 10.79 -5.12 1.13
N VAL A 26 11.76 -4.40 1.69
CA VAL A 26 11.66 -2.96 1.86
C VAL A 26 12.11 -2.24 0.59
N ASP A 27 11.31 -1.30 0.17
CA ASP A 27 11.63 -0.32 -0.86
C ASP A 27 12.28 0.91 -0.18
N HIS A 28 13.60 1.05 -0.36
CA HIS A 28 14.42 2.12 0.21
C HIS A 28 14.48 3.36 -0.67
N VAL A 29 13.54 3.55 -1.59
CA VAL A 29 13.46 4.63 -2.58
C VAL A 29 14.42 4.46 -3.77
N GLU A 30 15.72 4.29 -3.54
CA GLU A 30 16.72 4.10 -4.61
C GLU A 30 16.95 2.61 -4.95
N SER A 31 16.59 1.73 -4.04
CA SER A 31 16.74 0.28 -4.21
C SER A 31 15.63 -0.45 -3.47
N VAL A 32 15.41 -1.70 -3.85
CA VAL A 32 14.50 -2.61 -3.14
C VAL A 32 15.30 -3.79 -2.62
N ASP A 33 14.95 -4.28 -1.44
CA ASP A 33 15.53 -5.51 -0.90
C ASP A 33 15.46 -6.63 -1.94
N ILE A 34 16.54 -7.39 -2.08
CA ILE A 34 16.57 -8.56 -2.96
C ILE A 34 15.70 -9.69 -2.37
N VAL A 35 15.01 -10.41 -3.25
CA VAL A 35 14.24 -11.60 -2.88
C VAL A 35 15.15 -12.81 -3.05
N ASP A 36 15.72 -13.26 -1.95
CA ASP A 36 16.65 -14.37 -1.88
C ASP A 36 16.04 -15.57 -1.14
N GLY A 37 16.11 -16.73 -1.76
CA GLY A 37 15.55 -17.94 -1.18
C GLY A 37 16.26 -19.20 -1.68
N VAL A 38 15.72 -20.33 -1.26
CA VAL A 38 16.22 -21.67 -1.64
C VAL A 38 15.03 -22.54 -2.01
N ILE A 39 15.15 -23.28 -3.11
CA ILE A 39 14.25 -24.37 -3.47
C ILE A 39 14.96 -25.70 -3.15
N LYS A 40 14.36 -26.50 -2.28
CA LYS A 40 14.75 -27.90 -2.13
C LYS A 40 14.06 -28.71 -3.25
N VAL A 41 14.83 -29.53 -3.94
CA VAL A 41 14.35 -30.34 -5.08
C VAL A 41 14.70 -31.81 -4.82
N ASP A 42 13.72 -32.70 -4.97
CA ASP A 42 13.94 -34.12 -5.07
C ASP A 42 13.96 -34.52 -6.56
N PRO A 43 15.15 -34.79 -7.14
CA PRO A 43 15.27 -35.09 -8.56
C PRO A 43 14.56 -36.39 -8.99
N ALA A 44 14.38 -37.35 -8.07
CA ALA A 44 13.77 -38.65 -8.37
C ALA A 44 12.28 -38.50 -8.79
N GLU A 45 11.61 -37.49 -8.27
CA GLU A 45 10.18 -37.25 -8.49
C GLU A 45 9.87 -36.33 -9.69
N LEU A 46 10.90 -35.87 -10.42
CA LEU A 46 10.71 -34.91 -11.51
C LEU A 46 10.31 -35.55 -12.84
N GLU A 47 10.55 -36.84 -13.04
CA GLU A 47 10.28 -37.54 -14.30
C GLU A 47 10.86 -36.86 -15.56
N GLY A 48 12.06 -36.31 -15.42
CA GLY A 48 12.75 -35.58 -16.49
C GLY A 48 12.28 -34.14 -16.75
N ARG A 49 11.30 -33.66 -15.97
CA ARG A 49 10.84 -32.27 -16.02
C ARG A 49 11.80 -31.33 -15.28
N LYS A 50 11.68 -30.06 -15.53
CA LYS A 50 12.49 -28.99 -14.92
C LYS A 50 11.77 -28.36 -13.73
N VAL A 51 12.53 -27.74 -12.84
CA VAL A 51 11.99 -26.91 -11.75
C VAL A 51 12.23 -25.45 -12.08
N TRP A 52 11.18 -24.68 -12.03
CA TRP A 52 11.16 -23.26 -12.28
C TRP A 52 10.74 -22.49 -11.02
N VAL A 53 11.21 -21.27 -10.89
CA VAL A 53 10.70 -20.32 -9.90
C VAL A 53 10.42 -19.00 -10.58
N TYR A 54 9.31 -18.38 -10.21
CA TYR A 54 9.04 -17.01 -10.61
C TYR A 54 8.76 -16.11 -9.41
N LEU A 55 9.06 -14.84 -9.61
CA LEU A 55 8.54 -13.74 -8.81
C LEU A 55 7.57 -12.96 -9.69
N ALA A 56 6.35 -12.74 -9.19
CA ALA A 56 5.33 -11.96 -9.88
C ALA A 56 4.79 -10.86 -8.97
N CYS A 57 4.54 -9.70 -9.57
CA CYS A 57 3.70 -8.64 -9.03
C CYS A 57 2.36 -8.70 -9.74
N ALA A 58 1.26 -8.82 -9.01
CA ALA A 58 -0.06 -8.96 -9.60
C ALA A 58 -1.12 -8.16 -8.83
N PHE A 59 -2.07 -7.63 -9.58
CA PHE A 59 -3.36 -7.22 -9.03
C PHE A 59 -4.26 -8.45 -8.96
N ARG A 60 -4.90 -8.64 -7.81
CA ARG A 60 -5.80 -9.77 -7.53
C ARG A 60 -7.11 -9.31 -6.97
N TYR A 61 -8.16 -10.04 -7.31
CA TYR A 61 -9.46 -9.98 -6.68
C TYR A 61 -10.03 -11.39 -6.56
N GLY A 62 -10.53 -11.73 -5.38
CA GLY A 62 -11.11 -13.04 -5.08
C GLY A 62 -10.14 -13.98 -4.34
N SER A 63 -10.49 -15.23 -4.25
CA SER A 63 -9.65 -16.29 -3.67
C SER A 63 -9.39 -17.38 -4.71
N ASP A 64 -8.35 -18.19 -4.48
CA ASP A 64 -8.01 -19.30 -5.38
C ASP A 64 -9.12 -20.34 -5.51
N ASP A 65 -9.94 -20.51 -4.46
CA ASP A 65 -11.08 -21.41 -4.47
C ASP A 65 -12.21 -20.94 -5.40
N LEU A 66 -12.25 -19.63 -5.67
CA LEU A 66 -13.22 -19.02 -6.59
C LEU A 66 -12.77 -19.05 -8.05
N ASP A 67 -11.51 -19.39 -8.31
CA ASP A 67 -10.95 -19.48 -9.67
C ASP A 67 -11.65 -20.55 -10.50
N VAL A 68 -12.05 -21.66 -9.84
CA VAL A 68 -12.77 -22.77 -10.47
C VAL A 68 -14.14 -22.36 -11.02
N ILE A 69 -14.77 -21.36 -10.42
CA ILE A 69 -16.10 -20.86 -10.85
C ILE A 69 -16.02 -19.49 -11.54
N GLY A 70 -14.80 -19.03 -11.89
CA GLY A 70 -14.59 -17.78 -12.64
C GLY A 70 -14.89 -16.50 -11.87
N LEU A 71 -14.92 -16.55 -10.52
CA LEU A 71 -15.16 -15.39 -9.65
C LEU A 71 -13.86 -14.77 -9.11
N SER A 72 -12.70 -15.23 -9.57
CA SER A 72 -11.43 -14.61 -9.27
C SER A 72 -10.90 -13.86 -10.49
N PHE A 73 -10.14 -12.80 -10.23
CA PHE A 73 -9.45 -12.04 -11.25
C PHE A 73 -8.00 -11.85 -10.84
N ARG A 74 -7.09 -12.11 -11.79
CA ARG A 74 -5.67 -11.82 -11.61
C ARG A 74 -5.13 -11.16 -12.87
N LYS A 75 -4.42 -10.05 -12.68
CA LYS A 75 -3.61 -9.43 -13.72
C LYS A 75 -2.17 -9.34 -13.26
N ASP A 76 -1.28 -10.03 -13.96
CA ASP A 76 0.16 -9.88 -13.73
C ASP A 76 0.61 -8.52 -14.28
N ILE A 77 1.21 -7.71 -13.38
CA ILE A 77 1.82 -6.42 -13.69
C ILE A 77 3.24 -6.66 -14.21
N TRP A 78 3.93 -7.59 -13.56
CA TRP A 78 5.31 -7.94 -13.86
C TRP A 78 5.60 -9.37 -13.41
N VAL A 79 6.38 -10.11 -14.21
CA VAL A 79 6.79 -11.49 -13.92
C VAL A 79 8.23 -11.70 -14.36
N LYS A 80 9.04 -12.30 -13.49
CA LYS A 80 10.39 -12.75 -13.83
C LYS A 80 10.56 -14.21 -13.43
N ARG A 81 11.10 -15.05 -14.34
CA ARG A 81 11.27 -16.49 -14.15
C ARG A 81 12.70 -16.91 -14.29
N ILE A 82 13.11 -17.93 -13.53
CA ILE A 82 14.41 -18.58 -13.65
C ILE A 82 14.26 -20.09 -13.52
N GLN A 83 15.10 -20.84 -14.24
CA GLN A 83 15.21 -22.28 -14.08
C GLN A 83 16.07 -22.59 -12.86
N ILE A 84 15.57 -23.47 -12.01
CA ILE A 84 16.26 -23.87 -10.77
C ILE A 84 16.98 -25.21 -10.96
N TYR A 85 16.31 -26.17 -11.60
CA TYR A 85 16.85 -27.50 -11.82
C TYR A 85 16.41 -28.02 -13.21
N PRO A 86 17.32 -28.69 -13.97
CA PRO A 86 18.76 -28.68 -13.74
C PRO A 86 19.35 -27.27 -13.79
N VAL A 87 20.47 -27.08 -13.10
CA VAL A 87 21.15 -25.77 -13.04
C VAL A 87 21.64 -25.34 -14.39
N VAL A 88 21.31 -24.12 -14.81
CA VAL A 88 21.72 -23.54 -16.10
C VAL A 88 22.50 -22.26 -15.81
N GLY A 89 23.66 -22.13 -16.44
CA GLY A 89 24.52 -20.93 -16.34
C GLY A 89 25.20 -20.75 -14.97
N THR A 90 25.81 -19.57 -14.79
CA THR A 90 26.46 -19.17 -13.55
C THR A 90 25.49 -18.46 -12.64
N ARG A 91 25.52 -18.77 -11.35
CA ARG A 91 24.72 -18.10 -10.32
C ARG A 91 25.54 -17.06 -9.57
N PRO A 92 24.93 -15.96 -9.12
CA PRO A 92 25.61 -15.02 -8.22
C PRO A 92 26.01 -15.71 -6.92
N ALA A 93 26.95 -15.12 -6.18
CA ALA A 93 27.32 -15.59 -4.86
C ALA A 93 26.12 -15.64 -3.94
N ASN A 94 26.10 -16.65 -3.06
CA ASN A 94 25.00 -16.81 -2.09
C ASN A 94 24.99 -15.65 -1.10
N THR A 95 23.80 -15.22 -0.70
CA THR A 95 23.63 -14.32 0.43
C THR A 95 23.82 -15.07 1.76
N PRO A 96 24.11 -14.36 2.87
CA PRO A 96 24.14 -14.99 4.20
C PRO A 96 22.84 -15.72 4.56
N MET A 97 21.70 -15.23 4.07
CA MET A 97 20.41 -15.90 4.25
C MET A 97 20.35 -17.22 3.50
N GLN A 98 20.76 -17.23 2.23
CA GLN A 98 20.82 -18.44 1.42
C GLN A 98 21.77 -19.48 2.02
N GLU A 99 22.94 -19.07 2.51
CA GLU A 99 23.88 -19.97 3.20
C GLU A 99 23.23 -20.63 4.43
N ALA A 100 22.48 -19.85 5.23
CA ALA A 100 21.76 -20.38 6.38
C ALA A 100 20.63 -21.35 5.99
N LEU A 101 19.95 -21.11 4.87
CA LEU A 101 18.89 -21.97 4.35
C LEU A 101 19.46 -23.25 3.74
N LEU A 102 20.57 -23.17 3.00
CA LEU A 102 21.26 -24.32 2.40
C LEU A 102 21.74 -25.32 3.45
N LYS A 103 22.19 -24.85 4.60
CA LYS A 103 22.53 -25.74 5.74
C LYS A 103 21.35 -26.60 6.20
N LYS A 104 20.11 -26.13 6.00
CA LYS A 104 18.89 -26.89 6.32
C LYS A 104 18.42 -27.80 5.19
N CYS A 105 18.73 -27.46 3.95
CA CYS A 105 18.26 -28.18 2.76
C CYS A 105 19.28 -29.26 2.30
N GLY A 106 20.56 -29.11 2.67
CA GLY A 106 21.64 -29.98 2.20
C GLY A 106 21.86 -29.87 0.68
N ASP A 107 22.38 -30.93 0.09
CA ASP A 107 22.75 -30.99 -1.34
C ASP A 107 21.57 -30.84 -2.31
N GLN A 108 20.35 -30.98 -1.83
CA GLN A 108 19.12 -30.79 -2.62
C GLN A 108 18.67 -29.31 -2.65
N GLY A 109 19.38 -28.41 -2.01
CA GLY A 109 19.09 -26.98 -1.96
C GLY A 109 19.62 -26.23 -3.19
N HIS A 110 18.75 -25.47 -3.85
CA HIS A 110 19.09 -24.64 -5.01
C HIS A 110 18.72 -23.18 -4.73
N PRO A 111 19.71 -22.27 -4.58
CA PRO A 111 19.45 -20.87 -4.30
C PRO A 111 18.91 -20.15 -5.52
N PHE A 112 18.08 -19.13 -5.28
CA PHE A 112 17.60 -18.20 -6.27
C PHE A 112 17.59 -16.76 -5.74
N THR A 113 17.70 -15.79 -6.65
CA THR A 113 17.69 -14.37 -6.31
C THR A 113 16.93 -13.59 -7.36
N PHE A 114 15.99 -12.74 -6.92
CA PHE A 114 15.31 -11.76 -7.75
C PHE A 114 15.57 -10.36 -7.23
N THR A 115 15.70 -9.44 -8.16
CA THR A 115 15.64 -7.99 -7.90
C THR A 115 14.26 -7.48 -8.28
N ILE A 116 13.67 -6.66 -7.43
CA ILE A 116 12.43 -5.95 -7.71
C ILE A 116 12.80 -4.56 -8.22
N ASP A 117 12.25 -4.17 -9.37
CA ASP A 117 12.49 -2.85 -9.91
C ASP A 117 11.83 -1.78 -9.04
N THR A 118 12.50 -0.63 -8.90
CA THR A 118 12.03 0.46 -8.04
C THR A 118 10.73 1.10 -8.52
N ASN A 119 10.44 1.04 -9.83
CA ASN A 119 9.23 1.55 -10.45
C ASN A 119 7.99 0.64 -10.31
N LEU A 120 8.16 -0.57 -9.77
CA LEU A 120 7.03 -1.44 -9.51
C LEU A 120 6.26 -0.98 -8.25
N PRO A 121 4.92 -1.18 -8.19
CA PRO A 121 4.11 -0.73 -7.08
C PRO A 121 4.45 -1.45 -5.77
N CYS A 122 4.20 -0.80 -4.63
CA CYS A 122 4.19 -1.45 -3.34
C CYS A 122 2.94 -2.29 -3.15
N SER A 123 3.00 -3.25 -2.23
CA SER A 123 1.86 -4.08 -1.87
C SER A 123 0.81 -3.25 -1.12
N VAL A 124 -0.42 -3.26 -1.61
CA VAL A 124 -1.56 -2.56 -1.02
C VAL A 124 -2.78 -3.46 -1.15
N GLY A 125 -3.46 -3.70 -0.04
CA GLY A 125 -4.75 -4.38 -0.02
C GLY A 125 -5.90 -3.37 -0.03
N LEU A 126 -7.01 -3.72 -0.66
CA LEU A 126 -8.28 -3.00 -0.54
C LEU A 126 -9.19 -3.78 0.40
N GLN A 127 -9.71 -3.11 1.41
CA GLN A 127 -10.58 -3.73 2.41
C GLN A 127 -11.85 -4.29 1.76
N PRO A 128 -12.16 -5.58 1.95
CA PRO A 128 -13.38 -6.18 1.40
C PRO A 128 -14.62 -5.65 2.11
N ALA A 129 -15.78 -5.79 1.49
CA ALA A 129 -17.04 -5.65 2.18
C ALA A 129 -17.26 -6.85 3.12
N PRO A 130 -18.13 -6.75 4.12
CA PRO A 130 -18.45 -7.89 5.02
C PRO A 130 -18.89 -9.14 4.27
N GLU A 131 -19.67 -8.99 3.21
CA GLU A 131 -20.12 -10.07 2.32
C GLU A 131 -19.02 -10.66 1.44
N ASP A 132 -17.92 -9.94 1.25
CA ASP A 132 -16.74 -10.36 0.50
C ASP A 132 -15.59 -10.81 1.42
N ALA A 133 -15.87 -11.06 2.69
CA ALA A 133 -14.87 -11.50 3.64
C ALA A 133 -14.13 -12.75 3.13
N GLY A 134 -12.80 -12.72 3.19
CA GLY A 134 -11.95 -13.79 2.66
C GLY A 134 -11.55 -13.63 1.19
N LYS A 135 -12.16 -12.72 0.43
CA LYS A 135 -11.72 -12.37 -0.91
C LYS A 135 -10.67 -11.26 -0.83
N SER A 136 -9.42 -11.58 -1.15
CA SER A 136 -8.38 -10.56 -1.21
C SER A 136 -8.56 -9.69 -2.46
N CYS A 137 -8.36 -8.39 -2.31
CA CYS A 137 -8.32 -7.44 -3.43
C CYS A 137 -7.11 -6.54 -3.23
N GLY A 138 -6.32 -6.35 -4.27
CA GLY A 138 -5.17 -5.45 -4.19
C GLY A 138 -3.97 -5.91 -5.01
N VAL A 139 -2.83 -5.28 -4.76
CA VAL A 139 -1.54 -5.59 -5.36
C VAL A 139 -0.70 -6.34 -4.36
N ASP A 140 -0.20 -7.50 -4.74
CA ASP A 140 0.77 -8.27 -3.98
C ASP A 140 1.85 -8.89 -4.86
N TYR A 141 2.82 -9.52 -4.21
CA TYR A 141 3.89 -10.26 -4.85
C TYR A 141 3.79 -11.72 -4.45
N GLU A 142 4.14 -12.61 -5.36
CA GLU A 142 4.28 -14.03 -5.01
C GLU A 142 5.57 -14.62 -5.57
N VAL A 143 6.18 -15.47 -4.76
CA VAL A 143 7.21 -16.39 -5.21
C VAL A 143 6.54 -17.75 -5.38
N LYS A 144 6.61 -18.33 -6.58
CA LYS A 144 6.05 -19.64 -6.88
C LYS A 144 7.10 -20.53 -7.54
N ALA A 145 7.31 -21.70 -6.96
CA ALA A 145 8.07 -22.77 -7.58
C ALA A 145 7.12 -23.80 -8.18
N TYR A 146 7.47 -24.35 -9.34
CA TYR A 146 6.67 -25.32 -10.04
C TYR A 146 7.51 -26.24 -10.91
N ILE A 147 6.97 -27.41 -11.22
CA ILE A 147 7.59 -28.40 -12.07
C ILE A 147 6.89 -28.35 -13.43
N ALA A 148 7.67 -28.17 -14.49
CA ALA A 148 7.19 -28.12 -15.88
C ALA A 148 8.31 -28.50 -16.84
N LYS A 149 7.93 -28.90 -18.06
CA LYS A 149 8.90 -29.15 -19.13
C LYS A 149 9.56 -27.85 -19.57
N GLU A 150 8.74 -26.81 -19.79
CA GLU A 150 9.18 -25.48 -20.19
C GLU A 150 8.56 -24.38 -19.28
N ALA A 151 9.14 -23.20 -19.30
CA ALA A 151 8.74 -22.10 -18.42
C ALA A 151 7.33 -21.57 -18.65
N ASP A 152 6.95 -21.48 -19.92
CA ASP A 152 5.75 -20.78 -20.42
C ASP A 152 5.07 -21.53 -21.56
N ASP A 153 5.03 -22.86 -21.50
CA ASP A 153 4.27 -23.65 -22.49
C ASP A 153 2.77 -23.45 -22.22
N PRO A 154 2.01 -22.79 -23.11
CA PRO A 154 0.58 -22.56 -22.92
C PRO A 154 -0.24 -23.87 -22.96
N ASP A 155 0.33 -24.91 -23.55
CA ASP A 155 -0.32 -26.22 -23.68
C ASP A 155 -0.05 -27.13 -22.47
N GLU A 156 0.95 -26.80 -21.64
CA GLU A 156 1.31 -27.56 -20.45
C GLU A 156 0.49 -27.13 -19.24
N LYS A 157 -0.45 -27.97 -18.81
CA LYS A 157 -1.22 -27.74 -17.57
C LYS A 157 -0.41 -28.15 -16.35
N ILE A 158 0.09 -27.16 -15.61
CA ILE A 158 0.82 -27.39 -14.36
C ILE A 158 -0.17 -27.81 -13.28
N SER A 159 0.01 -29.00 -12.70
CA SER A 159 -0.82 -29.49 -11.61
C SER A 159 -0.59 -28.68 -10.33
N LYS A 160 -1.66 -28.41 -9.58
CA LYS A 160 -1.56 -27.75 -8.26
C LYS A 160 -0.64 -28.52 -7.30
N LYS A 161 -0.59 -29.85 -7.39
CA LYS A 161 0.29 -30.69 -6.57
C LYS A 161 1.79 -30.53 -6.90
N ASP A 162 2.11 -30.09 -8.12
CA ASP A 162 3.49 -29.84 -8.59
C ASP A 162 3.96 -28.42 -8.32
N THR A 163 3.26 -27.68 -7.46
CA THR A 163 3.54 -26.28 -7.19
C THR A 163 3.58 -25.97 -5.69
N CYS A 164 4.40 -25.00 -5.32
CA CYS A 164 4.32 -24.36 -4.01
C CYS A 164 4.56 -22.85 -4.14
N ARG A 165 3.87 -22.05 -3.30
CA ARG A 165 3.97 -20.59 -3.37
C ARG A 165 3.94 -19.94 -2.01
N LEU A 166 4.57 -18.78 -1.92
CA LEU A 166 4.52 -17.88 -0.79
C LEU A 166 4.17 -16.47 -1.28
N ILE A 167 3.18 -15.88 -0.64
CA ILE A 167 2.88 -14.47 -0.85
C ILE A 167 3.88 -13.65 -0.05
N ILE A 168 4.50 -12.68 -0.71
CA ILE A 168 5.42 -11.72 -0.13
C ILE A 168 4.92 -10.30 -0.37
N ARG A 169 5.54 -9.32 0.27
CA ARG A 169 5.14 -7.92 0.18
C ARG A 169 6.33 -7.04 -0.12
N LYS A 170 6.13 -6.11 -1.02
CA LYS A 170 7.00 -4.94 -1.19
C LYS A 170 6.42 -3.84 -0.33
N ILE A 171 7.11 -3.45 0.72
CA ILE A 171 6.68 -2.41 1.67
C ILE A 171 7.53 -1.17 1.50
N GLN A 172 6.90 -0.01 1.64
CA GLN A 172 7.61 1.26 1.48
C GLN A 172 8.35 1.65 2.74
N PHE A 173 9.62 2.05 2.59
CA PHE A 173 10.39 2.66 3.67
C PHE A 173 9.88 4.08 3.93
N ALA A 174 9.66 4.40 5.20
CA ALA A 174 9.38 5.77 5.60
C ALA A 174 10.71 6.54 5.73
N PRO A 175 10.90 7.67 5.01
CA PRO A 175 12.15 8.41 5.08
C PRO A 175 12.40 8.93 6.49
N GLY A 176 13.66 8.86 6.95
CA GLY A 176 14.06 9.31 8.27
C GLY A 176 13.96 10.85 8.44
N LYS A 177 14.05 11.60 7.34
CA LYS A 177 13.76 13.04 7.32
C LYS A 177 12.39 13.24 6.70
N VAL A 178 11.47 13.70 7.52
CA VAL A 178 10.11 14.08 7.10
C VAL A 178 10.14 15.54 6.65
N GLY A 179 9.62 15.81 5.46
CA GLY A 179 9.52 17.17 4.92
C GLY A 179 8.52 18.03 5.70
N ALA A 180 8.54 19.31 5.42
CA ALA A 180 7.60 20.28 5.99
C ALA A 180 6.17 19.93 5.54
N GLY A 181 5.23 20.03 6.44
CA GLY A 181 3.83 19.74 6.16
C GLY A 181 3.17 20.76 5.24
N PRO A 182 2.07 20.38 4.59
CA PRO A 182 1.31 21.26 3.73
C PRO A 182 0.59 22.35 4.52
N LYS A 183 0.37 23.45 3.83
CA LYS A 183 -0.45 24.60 4.27
C LYS A 183 -1.53 24.87 3.24
N ALA A 184 -2.64 25.39 3.70
CA ALA A 184 -3.70 25.89 2.85
C ALA A 184 -4.29 27.15 3.48
N ASP A 185 -4.51 28.17 2.65
CA ASP A 185 -5.21 29.37 3.03
C ASP A 185 -6.34 29.65 2.05
N ILE A 186 -7.43 30.16 2.55
CA ILE A 186 -8.59 30.52 1.77
C ILE A 186 -9.36 31.67 2.44
N SER A 187 -9.90 32.52 1.60
CA SER A 187 -10.78 33.60 2.00
C SER A 187 -12.09 33.52 1.26
N LYS A 188 -13.19 33.81 1.95
CA LYS A 188 -14.52 33.80 1.34
C LYS A 188 -15.39 34.95 1.87
N ASN A 189 -16.01 35.67 0.94
CA ASN A 189 -17.07 36.60 1.25
C ASN A 189 -18.41 35.82 1.31
N PHE A 190 -19.20 36.06 2.34
CA PHE A 190 -20.51 35.47 2.51
C PHE A 190 -21.58 36.48 2.08
N MET A 191 -22.74 36.00 1.67
CA MET A 191 -23.87 36.86 1.30
C MET A 191 -24.14 37.88 2.39
N MET A 192 -24.40 39.14 2.01
CA MET A 192 -24.60 40.28 2.92
C MET A 192 -23.40 40.58 3.83
N SER A 193 -22.19 40.34 3.37
CA SER A 193 -20.99 40.76 4.04
C SER A 193 -19.98 41.30 3.05
N ASP A 194 -19.52 42.51 3.27
CA ASP A 194 -18.49 43.17 2.46
C ASP A 194 -17.07 42.73 2.83
N LYS A 195 -16.94 42.07 3.98
CA LYS A 195 -15.68 41.58 4.50
C LYS A 195 -15.60 40.03 4.48
N PRO A 196 -14.43 39.45 4.29
CA PRO A 196 -14.26 38.02 4.22
C PRO A 196 -14.09 37.35 5.58
N VAL A 197 -14.20 36.01 5.58
CA VAL A 197 -13.60 35.12 6.57
C VAL A 197 -12.35 34.53 5.95
N HIS A 198 -11.21 34.68 6.62
CA HIS A 198 -9.95 34.06 6.25
C HIS A 198 -9.72 32.81 7.09
N LEU A 199 -9.30 31.75 6.45
CA LEU A 199 -8.93 30.49 7.09
C LEU A 199 -7.57 30.06 6.59
N GLU A 200 -6.60 29.92 7.50
CA GLU A 200 -5.31 29.28 7.28
C GLU A 200 -5.29 27.97 8.08
N ALA A 201 -4.89 26.89 7.43
CA ALA A 201 -4.68 25.60 8.06
C ALA A 201 -3.32 25.04 7.68
N SER A 202 -2.62 24.42 8.63
CA SER A 202 -1.32 23.79 8.39
C SER A 202 -1.10 22.60 9.30
N ILE A 203 -0.25 21.67 8.87
CA ILE A 203 0.30 20.59 9.67
C ILE A 203 1.82 20.66 9.57
N GLU A 204 2.52 20.21 10.61
CA GLU A 204 3.98 20.38 10.70
C GLU A 204 4.75 19.45 9.76
N LYS A 205 4.23 18.24 9.54
CA LYS A 205 4.89 17.18 8.79
C LYS A 205 4.02 16.73 7.63
N GLU A 206 4.66 16.29 6.56
CA GLU A 206 3.97 15.67 5.42
C GLU A 206 3.65 14.19 5.64
N LEU A 207 4.27 13.54 6.63
CA LEU A 207 4.12 12.11 6.93
C LEU A 207 3.86 11.90 8.42
N TYR A 208 2.84 11.10 8.71
CA TYR A 208 2.52 10.58 10.04
C TYR A 208 2.36 9.06 9.95
N PHE A 209 2.75 8.36 11.00
CA PHE A 209 2.50 6.92 11.09
C PHE A 209 1.06 6.66 11.54
N HIS A 210 0.57 5.45 11.25
CA HIS A 210 -0.76 5.06 11.70
C HIS A 210 -0.86 5.10 13.24
N GLY A 211 -1.88 5.81 13.74
CA GLY A 211 -2.08 6.01 15.17
C GLY A 211 -1.36 7.20 15.77
N ASP A 212 -0.49 7.87 15.00
CA ASP A 212 0.11 9.13 15.46
C ASP A 212 -0.94 10.24 15.54
N PRO A 213 -0.85 11.10 16.57
CA PRO A 213 -1.64 12.32 16.61
C PRO A 213 -1.17 13.28 15.52
N ILE A 214 -2.11 13.85 14.79
CA ILE A 214 -1.87 14.87 13.75
C ILE A 214 -2.30 16.24 14.31
N PRO A 215 -1.37 17.10 14.71
CA PRO A 215 -1.69 18.46 15.10
C PRO A 215 -2.04 19.29 13.86
N VAL A 216 -3.25 19.81 13.80
CA VAL A 216 -3.74 20.70 12.74
C VAL A 216 -3.79 22.11 13.30
N ASN A 217 -2.92 22.97 12.84
CA ASN A 217 -2.89 24.38 13.23
C ASN A 217 -3.92 25.14 12.40
N VAL A 218 -4.83 25.83 13.06
CA VAL A 218 -5.93 26.58 12.43
C VAL A 218 -5.87 28.02 12.88
N LYS A 219 -5.81 28.93 11.90
CA LYS A 219 -5.95 30.38 12.12
C LYS A 219 -7.16 30.88 11.36
N ILE A 220 -8.05 31.59 12.07
CA ILE A 220 -9.25 32.15 11.50
C ILE A 220 -9.24 33.65 11.80
N ASN A 221 -9.39 34.45 10.76
CA ASN A 221 -9.70 35.88 10.88
C ASN A 221 -11.10 36.11 10.33
N ASN A 222 -12.04 36.34 11.23
CA ASN A 222 -13.42 36.62 10.88
C ASN A 222 -13.63 38.15 10.89
N GLU A 223 -13.47 38.78 9.74
CA GLU A 223 -13.69 40.22 9.59
C GLU A 223 -15.18 40.58 9.42
N THR A 224 -16.04 39.59 9.30
CA THR A 224 -17.48 39.76 9.13
C THR A 224 -18.18 40.00 10.47
N THR A 225 -19.44 40.44 10.43
CA THR A 225 -20.33 40.48 11.60
C THR A 225 -20.96 39.11 11.91
N LYS A 226 -20.71 38.09 11.10
CA LYS A 226 -21.28 36.73 11.22
C LYS A 226 -20.51 35.93 12.24
N VAL A 227 -21.12 34.83 12.68
CA VAL A 227 -20.51 33.94 13.67
C VAL A 227 -20.12 32.61 13.01
N VAL A 228 -18.85 32.21 13.18
CA VAL A 228 -18.44 30.84 12.86
C VAL A 228 -18.93 29.96 14.01
N LYS A 229 -19.79 28.98 13.70
CA LYS A 229 -20.47 28.16 14.71
C LYS A 229 -19.69 26.92 15.12
N LYS A 230 -18.91 26.37 14.22
CA LYS A 230 -18.06 25.20 14.51
C LYS A 230 -17.00 25.01 13.45
N ILE A 231 -15.96 24.30 13.85
CA ILE A 231 -14.88 23.82 13.00
C ILE A 231 -15.03 22.31 12.85
N LYS A 232 -14.96 21.82 11.61
CA LYS A 232 -14.99 20.41 11.28
C LYS A 232 -13.68 20.02 10.59
N ILE A 233 -12.98 19.03 11.13
CA ILE A 233 -11.77 18.46 10.50
C ILE A 233 -12.10 17.08 9.97
N THR A 234 -11.79 16.86 8.70
CA THR A 234 -12.03 15.59 8.00
C THR A 234 -10.72 15.11 7.38
N VAL A 235 -10.39 13.84 7.59
CA VAL A 235 -9.29 13.17 6.91
C VAL A 235 -9.88 12.22 5.87
N GLU A 236 -9.50 12.39 4.62
CA GLU A 236 -9.93 11.55 3.51
C GLU A 236 -8.73 10.77 2.93
N GLN A 237 -8.92 9.49 2.69
CA GLN A 237 -8.02 8.68 1.88
C GLN A 237 -8.54 8.72 0.44
N THR A 238 -7.65 9.02 -0.50
CA THR A 238 -7.89 8.89 -1.94
C THR A 238 -7.11 7.71 -2.46
N THR A 239 -7.82 6.79 -3.10
CA THR A 239 -7.26 5.60 -3.74
C THR A 239 -7.44 5.74 -5.25
N GLU A 240 -6.37 5.51 -5.99
CA GLU A 240 -6.37 5.50 -7.45
C GLU A 240 -5.84 4.14 -7.92
N VAL A 241 -6.70 3.40 -8.63
CA VAL A 241 -6.38 2.08 -9.18
C VAL A 241 -5.99 2.26 -10.65
N LEU A 242 -4.75 1.93 -10.96
CA LEU A 242 -4.15 2.08 -12.28
C LEU A 242 -3.91 0.69 -12.89
N LEU A 243 -4.83 0.20 -13.70
CA LEU A 243 -4.72 -1.09 -14.40
C LEU A 243 -4.86 -0.92 -15.91
N TYR A 244 -6.09 -0.78 -16.39
CA TYR A 244 -6.42 -0.51 -17.79
C TYR A 244 -6.84 0.95 -17.97
N GLN A 245 -7.49 1.48 -16.96
CA GLN A 245 -7.93 2.86 -16.81
C GLN A 245 -7.57 3.31 -15.40
N SER A 246 -7.52 4.61 -15.19
CA SER A 246 -7.44 5.17 -13.85
C SER A 246 -8.85 5.26 -13.27
N ASP A 247 -9.04 4.58 -12.14
CA ASP A 247 -10.25 4.71 -11.33
C ASP A 247 -9.88 5.30 -9.96
N LYS A 248 -10.47 6.44 -9.65
CA LYS A 248 -10.13 7.24 -8.47
C LYS A 248 -11.34 7.49 -7.61
N TYR A 249 -11.22 7.16 -6.33
CA TYR A 249 -12.26 7.42 -5.35
C TYR A 249 -11.67 7.86 -4.01
N SER A 250 -12.51 8.47 -3.16
CA SER A 250 -12.11 8.93 -1.84
C SER A 250 -13.02 8.37 -0.76
N LYS A 251 -12.44 8.05 0.38
CA LYS A 251 -13.13 7.56 1.59
C LYS A 251 -12.73 8.42 2.78
N THR A 252 -13.72 8.89 3.53
CA THR A 252 -13.46 9.58 4.80
C THR A 252 -13.02 8.57 5.84
N VAL A 253 -11.84 8.77 6.43
CA VAL A 253 -11.28 7.91 7.49
C VAL A 253 -11.47 8.49 8.89
N LEU A 254 -11.67 9.82 8.98
CA LEU A 254 -11.96 10.52 10.23
C LEU A 254 -12.80 11.76 9.95
N THR A 255 -13.72 12.03 10.85
CA THR A 255 -14.43 13.31 10.95
C THR A 255 -14.58 13.67 12.42
N GLU A 256 -14.07 14.86 12.77
CA GLU A 256 -14.26 15.43 14.11
C GLU A 256 -14.82 16.84 13.99
N GLU A 257 -15.77 17.16 14.87
CA GLU A 257 -16.40 18.47 14.96
C GLU A 257 -16.04 19.11 16.31
N PHE A 258 -15.57 20.33 16.22
CA PHE A 258 -15.18 21.13 17.40
C PHE A 258 -16.18 22.29 17.55
N ALA A 259 -16.79 22.34 18.72
CA ALA A 259 -17.76 23.38 19.08
C ALA A 259 -17.03 24.71 19.45
N GLU A 260 -16.31 25.25 18.49
CA GLU A 260 -15.63 26.54 18.62
C GLU A 260 -16.47 27.63 17.96
N GLU A 261 -16.90 28.57 18.76
CA GLU A 261 -17.62 29.74 18.27
C GLU A 261 -16.71 30.95 18.11
N ILE A 262 -16.56 31.42 16.87
CA ILE A 262 -15.77 32.62 16.58
C ILE A 262 -16.75 33.75 16.21
N LYS A 263 -16.81 34.75 17.08
CA LYS A 263 -17.68 35.92 16.90
C LYS A 263 -17.24 36.74 15.69
N GLY A 264 -18.12 37.61 15.23
CA GLY A 264 -17.76 38.61 14.24
C GLY A 264 -16.63 39.51 14.72
N GLU A 265 -15.82 39.99 13.79
CA GLU A 265 -14.69 40.89 14.03
C GLU A 265 -13.68 40.33 15.05
N SER A 266 -13.48 38.99 15.05
CA SER A 266 -12.55 38.34 15.96
C SER A 266 -11.68 37.29 15.25
N THR A 267 -10.60 36.90 15.91
CA THR A 267 -9.63 35.94 15.42
C THR A 267 -9.54 34.73 16.35
N LEU A 268 -9.20 33.57 15.78
CA LEU A 268 -8.84 32.37 16.52
C LEU A 268 -7.53 31.82 15.97
N GLU A 269 -6.61 31.45 16.86
CA GLU A 269 -5.45 30.64 16.54
C GLU A 269 -5.40 29.46 17.51
N LYS A 270 -5.57 28.24 17.00
CA LYS A 270 -5.68 27.05 17.84
C LYS A 270 -5.20 25.80 17.09
N THR A 271 -4.57 24.89 17.80
CA THR A 271 -4.19 23.57 17.30
C THR A 271 -5.23 22.54 17.72
N PHE A 272 -5.74 21.81 16.76
CA PHE A 272 -6.63 20.67 16.95
C PHE A 272 -5.89 19.38 16.62
N THR A 273 -6.00 18.37 17.46
CA THR A 273 -5.33 17.09 17.24
C THR A 273 -6.34 16.05 16.80
N VAL A 274 -6.07 15.36 15.68
CA VAL A 274 -6.90 14.29 15.14
C VAL A 274 -6.08 13.02 15.00
N ILE A 275 -6.70 11.85 15.22
CA ILE A 275 -6.03 10.54 15.19
C ILE A 275 -6.84 9.57 14.31
N PRO A 276 -6.52 9.44 13.01
CA PRO A 276 -7.15 8.45 12.16
C PRO A 276 -6.76 7.04 12.58
N LEU A 277 -7.74 6.18 12.88
CA LEU A 277 -7.52 4.80 13.27
C LEU A 277 -8.21 3.82 12.32
N LEU A 278 -7.49 2.79 11.89
CA LEU A 278 -8.05 1.72 11.06
C LEU A 278 -9.16 0.95 11.80
N SER A 279 -9.02 0.80 13.12
CA SER A 279 -10.03 0.15 13.97
C SER A 279 -11.43 0.77 13.82
N ASN A 280 -11.51 2.08 13.58
CA ASN A 280 -12.77 2.82 13.42
C ASN A 280 -13.31 2.77 11.98
N ASN A 281 -12.63 2.06 11.09
CA ASN A 281 -12.90 2.04 9.65
C ASN A 281 -13.04 0.62 9.08
N LYS A 282 -13.17 -0.40 9.91
CA LYS A 282 -13.18 -1.83 9.52
C LYS A 282 -14.28 -2.19 8.52
N GLU A 283 -15.42 -1.50 8.58
CA GLU A 283 -16.58 -1.75 7.71
C GLU A 283 -16.53 -1.00 6.37
N LYS A 284 -15.48 -0.21 6.14
CA LYS A 284 -15.39 0.62 4.92
C LYS A 284 -14.78 -0.15 3.76
N ARG A 285 -15.64 -0.69 2.89
CA ARG A 285 -15.22 -1.35 1.64
C ARG A 285 -14.33 -0.44 0.78
N GLY A 286 -13.26 -1.02 0.21
CA GLY A 286 -12.36 -0.34 -0.72
C GLY A 286 -11.36 0.61 -0.06
N LEU A 287 -11.32 0.66 1.27
CA LEU A 287 -10.26 1.40 1.97
C LEU A 287 -8.93 0.70 1.76
N ALA A 288 -7.91 1.44 1.32
CA ALA A 288 -6.58 0.90 1.15
C ALA A 288 -5.92 0.64 2.51
N VAL A 289 -5.40 -0.56 2.68
CA VAL A 289 -4.79 -1.03 3.93
C VAL A 289 -3.50 -1.79 3.65
N ASP A 290 -2.58 -1.76 4.59
CA ASP A 290 -1.41 -2.63 4.63
C ASP A 290 -1.21 -3.19 6.05
N VAL A 291 -0.07 -3.82 6.30
CA VAL A 291 0.24 -4.42 7.60
C VAL A 291 0.39 -3.40 8.71
N SER A 292 0.81 -2.19 8.36
CA SER A 292 1.07 -1.08 9.30
C SER A 292 -0.17 -0.21 9.54
N GLY A 293 -1.24 -0.42 8.78
CA GLY A 293 -2.49 0.33 8.92
C GLY A 293 -2.89 1.06 7.65
N PHE A 294 -2.80 2.37 7.63
CA PHE A 294 -3.10 3.20 6.45
C PHE A 294 -1.85 3.39 5.60
N PRO A 295 -1.77 2.79 4.38
CA PRO A 295 -0.64 2.97 3.49
C PRO A 295 -0.67 4.35 2.83
N LYS A 296 0.50 4.82 2.42
CA LYS A 296 0.65 5.98 1.54
C LYS A 296 1.61 5.62 0.41
N THR A 297 1.25 5.97 -0.80
CA THR A 297 2.13 5.75 -1.95
C THR A 297 3.06 6.94 -2.15
N TYR A 298 4.36 6.68 -2.22
CA TYR A 298 5.34 7.67 -2.66
C TYR A 298 5.52 7.59 -4.17
N ILE A 299 5.30 8.74 -4.82
CA ILE A 299 5.49 8.86 -6.27
C ILE A 299 6.93 9.32 -6.51
N ARG A 300 7.68 8.53 -7.27
CA ARG A 300 9.02 8.93 -7.73
C ARG A 300 8.93 9.74 -9.02
N PRO A 301 9.92 10.60 -9.30
CA PRO A 301 10.00 11.27 -10.60
C PRO A 301 9.98 10.25 -11.74
N GLY A 302 9.06 10.41 -12.69
CA GLY A 302 8.90 9.51 -13.84
C GLY A 302 8.06 8.24 -13.62
N MET A 303 7.55 8.00 -12.41
CA MET A 303 6.64 6.87 -12.12
C MET A 303 5.21 7.05 -12.64
N ASP A 304 4.79 8.27 -12.87
CA ASP A 304 3.41 8.65 -13.18
C ASP A 304 2.94 8.21 -14.57
N LYS A 305 3.88 7.88 -15.48
CA LYS A 305 3.56 7.46 -16.84
C LYS A 305 3.72 5.95 -17.02
N GLY A 306 2.61 5.22 -17.01
CA GLY A 306 2.57 3.78 -17.27
C GLY A 306 2.69 2.89 -16.05
N MET A 307 2.74 3.45 -14.83
CA MET A 307 2.67 2.67 -13.60
C MET A 307 1.32 1.96 -13.50
N GLN A 308 1.34 0.66 -13.26
CA GLN A 308 0.17 -0.11 -12.89
C GLN A 308 0.23 -0.41 -11.39
N GLY A 309 -0.92 -0.34 -10.71
CA GLY A 309 -0.98 -0.63 -9.28
C GLY A 309 -2.04 0.19 -8.56
N ILE A 310 -1.84 0.39 -7.27
CA ILE A 310 -2.73 1.17 -6.42
C ILE A 310 -1.92 2.32 -5.80
N MET A 311 -2.37 3.55 -6.05
CA MET A 311 -1.81 4.74 -5.43
C MET A 311 -2.74 5.22 -4.31
N VAL A 312 -2.14 5.60 -3.18
CA VAL A 312 -2.87 6.05 -2.00
C VAL A 312 -2.32 7.39 -1.53
N SER A 313 -3.20 8.36 -1.36
CA SER A 313 -2.89 9.68 -0.85
C SER A 313 -3.92 10.12 0.19
N TYR A 314 -3.59 11.15 0.96
CA TYR A 314 -4.46 11.68 2.01
C TYR A 314 -4.67 13.17 1.85
N LYS A 315 -5.86 13.61 2.26
CA LYS A 315 -6.25 15.02 2.30
C LYS A 315 -6.86 15.33 3.66
N ILE A 316 -6.38 16.39 4.30
CA ILE A 316 -7.00 16.95 5.49
C ILE A 316 -7.79 18.18 5.07
N LYS A 317 -9.05 18.23 5.44
CA LYS A 317 -9.95 19.34 5.18
C LYS A 317 -10.35 19.98 6.50
N VAL A 318 -10.19 21.30 6.58
CA VAL A 318 -10.73 22.10 7.68
C VAL A 318 -11.92 22.89 7.13
N ASN A 319 -13.10 22.61 7.64
CA ASN A 319 -14.35 23.24 7.24
C ASN A 319 -14.87 24.13 8.35
N LEU A 320 -15.20 25.37 8.02
CA LEU A 320 -15.90 26.28 8.90
C LEU A 320 -17.36 26.32 8.54
N LEU A 321 -18.21 26.29 9.55
CA LEU A 321 -19.65 26.51 9.40
C LEU A 321 -19.99 27.93 9.90
N VAL A 322 -20.37 28.79 8.97
CA VAL A 322 -20.67 30.21 9.24
C VAL A 322 -22.19 30.43 9.20
N SER A 323 -22.70 31.03 10.23
CA SER A 323 -24.13 31.38 10.35
C SER A 323 -24.42 32.69 9.62
N SER A 324 -25.46 32.70 8.79
CA SER A 324 -25.95 33.89 8.06
C SER A 324 -27.44 33.90 8.00
N GLY A 325 -28.09 34.59 8.93
CA GLY A 325 -29.53 34.83 8.87
C GLY A 325 -30.43 33.59 8.67
N GLY A 326 -30.12 32.48 9.33
CA GLY A 326 -30.80 31.19 9.21
C GLY A 326 -30.27 30.29 8.11
N LEU A 327 -29.38 30.76 7.23
CA LEU A 327 -28.65 29.98 6.26
C LEU A 327 -27.24 29.67 6.80
N LEU A 328 -26.75 28.47 6.53
CA LEU A 328 -25.38 28.03 6.88
C LEU A 328 -24.52 28.05 5.62
N GLY A 329 -23.43 28.81 5.66
CA GLY A 329 -22.43 28.81 4.62
C GLY A 329 -21.17 28.07 5.05
N GLY A 330 -20.48 27.41 4.11
CA GLY A 330 -19.23 26.69 4.38
C GLY A 330 -18.01 27.37 3.76
N LEU A 331 -16.87 27.27 4.45
CA LEU A 331 -15.52 27.62 3.97
C LEU A 331 -14.62 26.44 4.24
N THR A 332 -13.90 25.93 3.21
CA THR A 332 -13.06 24.74 3.33
C THR A 332 -11.65 25.02 2.87
N ALA A 333 -10.67 24.87 3.76
CA ALA A 333 -9.26 24.72 3.40
C ALA A 333 -8.89 23.24 3.26
N SER A 334 -8.17 22.89 2.20
CA SER A 334 -7.77 21.53 1.92
C SER A 334 -6.25 21.42 1.83
N MET A 335 -5.68 20.55 2.65
CA MET A 335 -4.24 20.24 2.67
C MET A 335 -4.05 18.85 2.07
N ILE A 336 -3.30 18.74 0.98
CA ILE A 336 -2.96 17.47 0.36
C ILE A 336 -1.60 17.04 0.89
N MET A 337 -1.54 15.86 1.47
CA MET A 337 -0.31 15.25 1.92
C MET A 337 0.36 14.58 0.71
N HIS A 338 1.27 15.31 0.07
CA HIS A 338 2.13 14.77 -0.97
C HIS A 338 3.34 14.12 -0.30
N GLY A 339 3.81 12.99 -0.81
CA GLY A 339 5.12 12.47 -0.44
C GLY A 339 6.23 13.36 -1.01
N PRO A 340 7.46 13.29 -0.49
CA PRO A 340 8.54 14.11 -1.00
C PRO A 340 8.72 13.84 -2.49
N MET A 341 8.60 14.90 -3.28
CA MET A 341 9.27 14.97 -4.56
C MET A 341 10.72 15.34 -4.22
N SER A 342 11.59 14.35 -4.12
CA SER A 342 13.02 14.57 -4.04
C SER A 342 13.62 14.64 -5.42
#